data_424c73b1184a77f896e176e26ac89364
#
_entry.id   424c73b1184a77f896e176e26ac89364
#
_cell.length_a   1.000
_cell.length_b   1.000
_cell.length_c   1.000
_cell.angle_alpha   90.00
_cell.angle_beta   90.00
_cell.angle_gamma   90.00
#
_symmetry.space_group_name_H-M   'P 1'
#
loop_
_entity.id
_entity.type
_entity.pdbx_description
1 polymer ?
#
loop_
_entity_poly.entity_id
_entity_poly.type
_entity_poly.pdbx_seq_one_letter_code
_entity_poly.pdbx_strand_id
1 'polypeptide(L)'
;MARQSGYSAAHETRPRPLFSPDHHAFREQVRRFCEREIAPQHAAWEEAHGVPRDVWRQAGDHGLLCCWLPEALGGPGADLLFDFIVSEELGRIGATGPGFPLHSIIVAPYLAAHGRPELQQALLPAMVRGDKIAAIAMTEPGTGSDVAAIRTQARREGEHYVLTGQKTFITNGHNADLVVVACKTDPAQGAHGVSLLVVERDMPGFTRGRNLRKIGQHAQDTAELFFDQVRVPASHLLGDEGQGFKYLMQKLAQERLLISVQCQARAEAVLDWTVAYVQERRAFRQRLADFQNTRFKLAQLAADIAAGRAFCDQLIAQHLAGGLDAVGAAAGKLWHSELLGRVTDECLQLFGGYGYMAEYPIARAYADARIERIYAGTSEIMKEIVARDLLDR
;
A
#
# COMPACT_ATOMS: atom_id res chain seq x y z
N MET A 1 16.33 25.61 -6.42
CA MET A 1 17.20 24.81 -5.52
C MET A 1 16.78 25.14 -4.09
N ALA A 2 15.81 24.41 -3.53
CA ALA A 2 15.44 24.51 -2.13
C ALA A 2 16.50 23.75 -1.32
N ARG A 3 17.18 24.43 -0.42
CA ARG A 3 18.06 23.79 0.58
C ARG A 3 17.19 22.83 1.38
N GLN A 4 17.57 21.57 1.44
CA GLN A 4 17.09 20.62 2.45
C GLN A 4 17.50 21.18 3.82
N SER A 5 16.59 21.95 4.43
CA SER A 5 16.73 22.34 5.83
C SER A 5 16.37 21.11 6.65
N GLY A 6 17.29 20.68 7.52
CA GLY A 6 17.06 19.61 8.49
C GLY A 6 15.93 20.02 9.45
N TYR A 7 14.70 19.84 9.04
CA TYR A 7 13.54 19.98 9.88
C TYR A 7 13.27 18.62 10.53
N SER A 8 13.63 18.51 11.78
CA SER A 8 13.10 17.48 12.68
C SER A 8 11.62 17.81 12.88
N ALA A 9 10.75 16.93 12.38
CA ALA A 9 9.31 17.09 12.54
C ALA A 9 8.94 17.12 14.02
N ALA A 10 8.07 18.03 14.41
CA ALA A 10 7.55 18.10 15.79
C ALA A 10 6.89 16.78 16.25
N HIS A 11 6.57 15.90 15.30
CA HIS A 11 5.99 14.58 15.52
C HIS A 11 7.03 13.50 15.83
N GLU A 12 8.29 13.62 15.33
CA GLU A 12 9.39 12.67 15.61
C GLU A 12 9.89 12.75 17.05
N THR A 13 9.60 13.82 17.77
CA THR A 13 10.08 14.03 19.15
C THR A 13 9.27 13.29 20.21
N ARG A 14 8.12 12.72 19.86
CA ARG A 14 7.29 11.95 20.82
C ARG A 14 7.72 10.49 20.83
N PRO A 15 8.08 9.93 22.00
CA PRO A 15 8.39 8.52 22.10
C PRO A 15 7.20 7.67 21.65
N ARG A 16 7.48 6.70 20.79
CA ARG A 16 6.52 5.68 20.36
C ARG A 16 6.91 4.34 21.01
N PRO A 17 6.28 3.94 22.12
CA PRO A 17 6.69 2.76 22.90
C PRO A 17 6.67 1.43 22.11
N LEU A 18 5.99 1.42 20.96
CA LEU A 18 5.97 0.25 20.06
C LEU A 18 7.35 -0.10 19.47
N PHE A 19 8.25 0.87 19.35
CA PHE A 19 9.51 0.72 18.64
C PHE A 19 10.69 0.57 19.61
N SER A 20 11.44 -0.53 19.44
CA SER A 20 12.69 -0.80 20.14
C SER A 20 13.86 0.02 19.57
N PRO A 21 15.04 0.03 20.23
CA PRO A 21 16.25 0.62 19.66
C PRO A 21 16.61 0.06 18.26
N ASP A 22 16.40 -1.23 18.00
CA ASP A 22 16.68 -1.87 16.71
C ASP A 22 15.74 -1.33 15.62
N HIS A 23 14.46 -1.12 15.93
CA HIS A 23 13.52 -0.46 15.04
C HIS A 23 13.95 0.97 14.69
N HIS A 24 14.47 1.72 15.66
CA HIS A 24 14.97 3.06 15.40
C HIS A 24 16.23 3.05 14.53
N ALA A 25 17.18 2.13 14.78
CA ALA A 25 18.37 1.96 13.94
C ALA A 25 18.00 1.60 12.49
N PHE A 26 17.04 0.68 12.31
CA PHE A 26 16.52 0.31 11.00
C PHE A 26 15.82 1.49 10.31
N ARG A 27 15.01 2.28 11.04
CA ARG A 27 14.38 3.50 10.52
C ARG A 27 15.40 4.45 9.91
N GLU A 28 16.51 4.67 10.59
CA GLU A 28 17.60 5.51 10.07
C GLU A 28 18.25 4.92 8.79
N GLN A 29 18.34 3.59 8.70
CA GLN A 29 18.83 2.92 7.49
C GLN A 29 17.84 3.14 6.34
N VAL A 30 16.53 2.88 6.54
CA VAL A 30 15.48 3.07 5.55
C VAL A 30 15.41 4.53 5.11
N ARG A 31 15.49 5.46 6.06
CA ARG A 31 15.51 6.91 5.78
C ARG A 31 16.64 7.30 4.84
N ARG A 32 17.85 6.86 5.13
CA ARG A 32 19.02 7.10 4.24
C ARG A 32 18.81 6.50 2.85
N PHE A 33 18.26 5.31 2.75
CA PHE A 33 17.93 4.70 1.46
C PHE A 33 16.90 5.53 0.70
N CYS A 34 15.81 5.91 1.34
CA CYS A 34 14.75 6.75 0.74
C CYS A 34 15.30 8.09 0.24
N GLU A 35 16.18 8.74 1.01
CA GLU A 35 16.75 10.04 0.66
C GLU A 35 17.79 9.97 -0.46
N ARG A 36 18.54 8.88 -0.58
CA ARG A 36 19.59 8.72 -1.58
C ARG A 36 19.12 8.08 -2.88
N GLU A 37 18.29 7.04 -2.79
CA GLU A 37 17.95 6.19 -3.93
C GLU A 37 16.55 6.48 -4.49
N ILE A 38 15.61 6.96 -3.66
CA ILE A 38 14.20 7.14 -4.08
C ILE A 38 13.88 8.61 -4.33
N ALA A 39 14.04 9.47 -3.33
CA ALA A 39 13.58 10.86 -3.41
C ALA A 39 14.14 11.64 -4.62
N PRO A 40 15.42 11.52 -5.00
CA PRO A 40 15.99 12.25 -6.14
C PRO A 40 15.42 11.82 -7.49
N GLN A 41 14.95 10.58 -7.59
CA GLN A 41 14.49 9.98 -8.85
C GLN A 41 12.98 9.91 -8.98
N HIS A 42 12.23 10.11 -7.88
CA HIS A 42 10.78 9.87 -7.84
C HIS A 42 10.02 10.72 -8.85
N ALA A 43 10.41 11.98 -9.07
CA ALA A 43 9.78 12.85 -10.07
C ALA A 43 9.92 12.27 -11.51
N ALA A 44 11.10 11.76 -11.86
CA ALA A 44 11.32 11.11 -13.15
C ALA A 44 10.49 9.81 -13.29
N TRP A 45 10.29 9.07 -12.21
CA TRP A 45 9.42 7.88 -12.21
C TRP A 45 7.94 8.24 -12.36
N GLU A 46 7.50 9.38 -11.81
CA GLU A 46 6.15 9.92 -12.05
C GLU A 46 5.92 10.19 -13.54
N GLU A 47 6.89 10.80 -14.23
CA GLU A 47 6.84 11.07 -15.67
C GLU A 47 6.91 9.78 -16.50
N ALA A 48 7.74 8.82 -16.07
CA ALA A 48 7.91 7.52 -16.75
C ALA A 48 6.75 6.54 -16.45
N HIS A 49 5.85 6.87 -15.53
CA HIS A 49 4.76 6.00 -15.07
C HIS A 49 5.22 4.62 -14.55
N GLY A 50 6.35 4.57 -13.86
CA GLY A 50 6.85 3.31 -13.30
C GLY A 50 8.16 3.44 -12.55
N VAL A 51 8.37 2.55 -11.59
CA VAL A 51 9.62 2.40 -10.83
C VAL A 51 10.50 1.36 -11.53
N PRO A 52 11.78 1.67 -11.80
CA PRO A 52 12.71 0.72 -12.40
C PRO A 52 12.90 -0.54 -11.54
N ARG A 53 13.07 -1.69 -12.19
CA ARG A 53 13.26 -2.97 -11.48
C ARG A 53 14.52 -3.01 -10.60
N ASP A 54 15.56 -2.28 -10.98
CA ASP A 54 16.81 -2.25 -10.20
C ASP A 54 16.62 -1.66 -8.80
N VAL A 55 15.64 -0.77 -8.62
CA VAL A 55 15.27 -0.22 -7.30
C VAL A 55 14.72 -1.31 -6.36
N TRP A 56 14.06 -2.33 -6.92
CA TRP A 56 13.58 -3.48 -6.15
C TRP A 56 14.72 -4.34 -5.63
N ARG A 57 15.75 -4.61 -6.46
CA ARG A 57 16.95 -5.33 -6.05
C ARG A 57 17.72 -4.55 -5.00
N GLN A 58 17.91 -3.24 -5.22
CA GLN A 58 18.53 -2.38 -4.22
C GLN A 58 17.80 -2.43 -2.88
N ALA A 59 16.46 -2.39 -2.89
CA ALA A 59 15.66 -2.53 -1.67
C ALA A 59 15.86 -3.90 -1.01
N GLY A 60 15.93 -4.99 -1.79
CA GLY A 60 16.25 -6.34 -1.31
C GLY A 60 17.65 -6.42 -0.70
N ASP A 61 18.68 -5.87 -1.37
CA ASP A 61 20.06 -5.82 -0.88
C ASP A 61 20.21 -5.05 0.45
N HIS A 62 19.32 -4.09 0.69
CA HIS A 62 19.22 -3.34 1.95
C HIS A 62 18.28 -3.97 2.97
N GLY A 63 17.70 -5.14 2.70
CA GLY A 63 16.80 -5.84 3.61
C GLY A 63 15.46 -5.13 3.85
N LEU A 64 14.94 -4.40 2.86
CA LEU A 64 13.72 -3.59 2.98
C LEU A 64 12.45 -4.32 2.49
N LEU A 65 12.58 -5.56 1.99
CA LEU A 65 11.47 -6.32 1.44
C LEU A 65 11.18 -7.55 2.30
N CYS A 66 9.92 -7.77 2.63
CA CYS A 66 9.45 -8.93 3.39
C CYS A 66 10.22 -9.14 4.71
N CYS A 67 10.47 -8.06 5.47
CA CYS A 67 11.26 -8.10 6.71
C CYS A 67 10.73 -9.10 7.74
N TRP A 68 9.40 -9.29 7.79
CA TRP A 68 8.72 -10.21 8.71
C TRP A 68 8.87 -11.69 8.34
N LEU A 69 9.31 -11.99 7.10
CA LEU A 69 9.33 -13.37 6.61
C LEU A 69 10.35 -14.22 7.37
N PRO A 70 9.99 -15.43 7.86
CA PRO A 70 10.91 -16.32 8.58
C PRO A 70 12.16 -16.69 7.77
N GLU A 71 13.29 -16.93 8.46
CA GLU A 71 14.55 -17.34 7.84
C GLU A 71 14.41 -18.62 7.01
N ALA A 72 13.58 -19.58 7.47
CA ALA A 72 13.30 -20.82 6.74
C ALA A 72 12.67 -20.59 5.36
N LEU A 73 12.10 -19.40 5.12
CA LEU A 73 11.51 -18.97 3.86
C LEU A 73 12.36 -17.89 3.15
N GLY A 74 13.59 -17.69 3.61
CA GLY A 74 14.55 -16.77 3.01
C GLY A 74 14.45 -15.33 3.48
N GLY A 75 13.63 -15.02 4.47
CA GLY A 75 13.49 -13.69 5.06
C GLY A 75 14.44 -13.46 6.25
N PRO A 76 14.50 -12.26 6.80
CA PRO A 76 15.31 -11.97 7.99
C PRO A 76 14.68 -12.36 9.31
N GLY A 77 13.41 -12.78 9.35
CA GLY A 77 12.72 -13.23 10.57
C GLY A 77 12.40 -12.10 11.56
N ALA A 78 12.35 -10.85 11.10
CA ALA A 78 12.01 -9.70 11.93
C ALA A 78 10.50 -9.65 12.23
N ASP A 79 10.05 -8.75 13.08
CA ASP A 79 8.61 -8.51 13.25
C ASP A 79 8.06 -7.56 12.17
N LEU A 80 6.75 -7.45 12.09
CA LEU A 80 6.06 -6.67 11.06
C LEU A 80 6.29 -5.14 11.18
N LEU A 81 6.78 -4.65 12.33
CA LEU A 81 7.10 -3.23 12.50
C LEU A 81 8.21 -2.77 11.56
N PHE A 82 9.15 -3.65 11.20
CA PHE A 82 10.18 -3.34 10.22
C PHE A 82 9.58 -3.00 8.85
N ASP A 83 8.58 -3.76 8.38
CA ASP A 83 7.90 -3.46 7.13
C ASP A 83 7.01 -2.19 7.23
N PHE A 84 6.42 -1.92 8.39
CA PHE A 84 5.70 -0.66 8.61
C PHE A 84 6.65 0.54 8.61
N ILE A 85 7.87 0.41 9.13
CA ILE A 85 8.90 1.46 9.04
C ILE A 85 9.23 1.78 7.60
N VAL A 86 9.40 0.77 6.73
CA VAL A 86 9.60 1.01 5.28
C VAL A 86 8.43 1.82 4.71
N SER A 87 7.21 1.46 5.06
CA SER A 87 6.01 2.15 4.61
C SER A 87 5.93 3.60 5.10
N GLU A 88 6.29 3.85 6.37
CA GLU A 88 6.30 5.19 6.97
C GLU A 88 7.36 6.08 6.32
N GLU A 89 8.58 5.58 6.09
CA GLU A 89 9.66 6.38 5.50
C GLU A 89 9.40 6.70 4.01
N LEU A 90 8.77 5.80 3.24
CA LEU A 90 8.27 6.12 1.91
C LEU A 90 7.21 7.23 1.97
N GLY A 91 6.29 7.14 2.93
CA GLY A 91 5.26 8.16 3.17
C GLY A 91 5.86 9.53 3.52
N ARG A 92 6.89 9.56 4.35
CA ARG A 92 7.60 10.78 4.78
C ARG A 92 8.16 11.59 3.62
N ILE A 93 8.67 10.92 2.59
CA ILE A 93 9.18 11.58 1.38
C ILE A 93 8.13 11.74 0.27
N GLY A 94 6.89 11.31 0.51
CA GLY A 94 5.80 11.34 -0.46
C GLY A 94 6.05 10.44 -1.68
N ALA A 95 6.79 9.34 -1.51
CA ALA A 95 7.06 8.40 -2.58
C ALA A 95 5.97 7.31 -2.63
N THR A 96 5.04 7.45 -3.56
CA THR A 96 3.94 6.49 -3.79
C THR A 96 4.25 5.48 -4.89
N GLY A 97 5.35 5.65 -5.64
CA GLY A 97 5.75 4.78 -6.74
C GLY A 97 6.20 3.38 -6.31
N PRO A 98 7.13 3.23 -5.33
CA PRO A 98 7.61 1.92 -4.91
C PRO A 98 6.52 1.09 -4.24
N GLY A 99 6.08 0.01 -4.91
CA GLY A 99 5.04 -0.89 -4.41
C GLY A 99 5.55 -1.91 -3.39
N PHE A 100 6.63 -1.60 -2.65
CA PHE A 100 7.24 -2.49 -1.64
C PHE A 100 6.25 -2.93 -0.56
N PRO A 101 5.39 -2.04 0.00
CA PRO A 101 4.45 -2.44 1.02
C PRO A 101 3.38 -3.42 0.52
N LEU A 102 2.87 -3.24 -0.71
CA LEU A 102 1.93 -4.20 -1.32
C LEU A 102 2.58 -5.57 -1.47
N HIS A 103 3.80 -5.61 -2.01
CA HIS A 103 4.58 -6.82 -2.21
C HIS A 103 4.85 -7.56 -0.89
N SER A 104 5.35 -6.85 0.13
CA SER A 104 5.84 -7.42 1.39
C SER A 104 4.73 -7.71 2.40
N ILE A 105 3.76 -6.80 2.55
CA ILE A 105 2.76 -6.85 3.62
C ILE A 105 1.42 -7.43 3.13
N ILE A 106 1.11 -7.27 1.84
CA ILE A 106 -0.15 -7.78 1.26
C ILE A 106 0.07 -9.13 0.58
N VAL A 107 0.96 -9.23 -0.42
CA VAL A 107 1.05 -10.42 -1.28
C VAL A 107 1.84 -11.56 -0.63
N ALA A 108 3.03 -11.29 -0.09
CA ALA A 108 3.87 -12.30 0.53
C ALA A 108 3.14 -13.13 1.60
N PRO A 109 2.26 -12.57 2.46
CA PRO A 109 1.51 -13.32 3.45
C PRO A 109 0.56 -14.39 2.88
N TYR A 110 0.03 -14.23 1.66
CA TYR A 110 -0.78 -15.28 1.03
C TYR A 110 0.08 -16.47 0.63
N LEU A 111 1.25 -16.23 0.05
CA LEU A 111 2.20 -17.27 -0.32
C LEU A 111 2.74 -18.00 0.92
N ALA A 112 3.14 -17.25 1.95
CA ALA A 112 3.71 -17.83 3.17
C ALA A 112 2.69 -18.65 3.97
N ALA A 113 1.41 -18.23 3.99
CA ALA A 113 0.38 -18.94 4.75
C ALA A 113 -0.26 -20.11 4.00
N HIS A 114 -0.33 -20.04 2.67
CA HIS A 114 -1.16 -20.96 1.88
C HIS A 114 -0.42 -21.61 0.70
N GLY A 115 0.80 -21.18 0.39
CA GLY A 115 1.63 -21.81 -0.65
C GLY A 115 2.09 -23.19 -0.23
N ARG A 116 2.19 -24.13 -1.19
CA ARG A 116 2.89 -25.40 -0.94
C ARG A 116 4.37 -25.15 -0.68
N PRO A 117 5.07 -26.02 0.08
CA PRO A 117 6.48 -25.78 0.45
C PRO A 117 7.39 -25.50 -0.76
N GLU A 118 7.19 -26.25 -1.85
CA GLU A 118 7.98 -26.10 -3.07
C GLU A 118 7.78 -24.71 -3.72
N LEU A 119 6.53 -24.24 -3.75
CA LEU A 119 6.18 -22.92 -4.28
C LEU A 119 6.73 -21.81 -3.40
N GLN A 120 6.63 -21.96 -2.07
CA GLN A 120 7.19 -21.02 -1.10
C GLN A 120 8.71 -20.88 -1.30
N GLN A 121 9.43 -22.00 -1.35
CA GLN A 121 10.88 -22.01 -1.52
C GLN A 121 11.33 -21.45 -2.87
N ALA A 122 10.54 -21.64 -3.92
CA ALA A 122 10.85 -21.10 -5.24
C ALA A 122 10.64 -19.58 -5.35
N LEU A 123 9.61 -19.03 -4.68
CA LEU A 123 9.17 -17.66 -4.89
C LEU A 123 9.58 -16.70 -3.77
N LEU A 124 9.41 -17.07 -2.49
CA LEU A 124 9.59 -16.14 -1.37
C LEU A 124 11.03 -15.62 -1.24
N PRO A 125 12.09 -16.44 -1.34
CA PRO A 125 13.45 -15.91 -1.30
C PRO A 125 13.77 -14.93 -2.43
N ALA A 126 13.20 -15.15 -3.63
CA ALA A 126 13.37 -14.23 -4.75
C ALA A 126 12.59 -12.93 -4.57
N MET A 127 11.46 -12.97 -3.84
CA MET A 127 10.72 -11.77 -3.42
C MET A 127 11.52 -10.95 -2.41
N VAL A 128 12.13 -11.58 -1.41
CA VAL A 128 13.00 -10.90 -0.41
C VAL A 128 14.16 -10.17 -1.09
N ARG A 129 14.79 -10.78 -2.09
CA ARG A 129 15.89 -10.13 -2.84
C ARG A 129 15.43 -9.09 -3.86
N GLY A 130 14.12 -8.93 -4.10
CA GLY A 130 13.60 -8.06 -5.13
C GLY A 130 13.82 -8.56 -6.57
N ASP A 131 14.21 -9.82 -6.75
CA ASP A 131 14.35 -10.49 -8.05
C ASP A 131 12.98 -10.75 -8.69
N LYS A 132 11.98 -11.09 -7.87
CA LYS A 132 10.59 -11.28 -8.28
C LYS A 132 9.68 -10.27 -7.60
N ILE A 133 8.92 -9.53 -8.39
CA ILE A 133 7.91 -8.56 -7.94
C ILE A 133 6.55 -9.24 -7.92
N ALA A 134 5.78 -9.02 -6.86
CA ALA A 134 4.48 -9.64 -6.69
C ALA A 134 3.32 -8.63 -6.78
N ALA A 135 2.19 -9.13 -7.30
CA ALA A 135 0.90 -8.43 -7.33
C ALA A 135 -0.23 -9.35 -6.87
N ILE A 136 -1.37 -8.74 -6.49
CA ILE A 136 -2.62 -9.46 -6.23
C ILE A 136 -3.71 -8.91 -7.15
N ALA A 137 -4.48 -9.80 -7.77
CA ALA A 137 -5.49 -9.46 -8.76
C ALA A 137 -6.88 -9.97 -8.34
N MET A 138 -7.68 -9.05 -7.78
CA MET A 138 -9.06 -9.31 -7.37
C MET A 138 -10.05 -8.63 -8.31
N THR A 139 -9.90 -7.32 -8.53
CA THR A 139 -10.83 -6.44 -9.24
C THR A 139 -10.95 -6.79 -10.72
N GLU A 140 -12.17 -6.76 -11.23
CA GLU A 140 -12.50 -6.95 -12.66
C GLU A 140 -13.25 -5.73 -13.20
N PRO A 141 -13.38 -5.55 -14.53
CA PRO A 141 -14.11 -4.42 -15.09
C PRO A 141 -15.55 -4.28 -14.58
N GLY A 142 -16.19 -5.38 -14.22
CA GLY A 142 -17.57 -5.40 -13.70
C GLY A 142 -17.68 -5.57 -12.18
N THR A 143 -16.55 -5.66 -11.45
CA THR A 143 -16.57 -6.06 -10.04
C THR A 143 -15.43 -5.41 -9.26
N GLY A 144 -15.77 -4.57 -8.29
CA GLY A 144 -14.82 -3.93 -7.37
C GLY A 144 -15.14 -4.28 -5.92
N SER A 145 -16.07 -3.56 -5.30
CA SER A 145 -16.45 -3.77 -3.89
C SER A 145 -17.07 -5.14 -3.62
N ASP A 146 -17.81 -5.68 -4.58
CA ASP A 146 -18.39 -7.04 -4.52
C ASP A 146 -17.43 -8.09 -5.08
N VAL A 147 -16.38 -8.41 -4.32
CA VAL A 147 -15.38 -9.42 -4.71
C VAL A 147 -15.99 -10.81 -4.91
N ALA A 148 -17.12 -11.11 -4.29
CA ALA A 148 -17.81 -12.39 -4.47
C ALA A 148 -18.37 -12.57 -5.90
N ALA A 149 -18.63 -11.47 -6.63
CA ALA A 149 -19.19 -11.47 -7.97
C ALA A 149 -18.16 -11.55 -9.12
N ILE A 150 -16.89 -11.83 -8.83
CA ILE A 150 -15.85 -12.02 -9.87
C ILE A 150 -16.24 -13.11 -10.87
N ARG A 151 -15.77 -12.96 -12.11
CA ARG A 151 -16.13 -13.83 -13.24
C ARG A 151 -14.94 -14.55 -13.88
N THR A 152 -13.70 -14.16 -13.57
CA THR A 152 -12.50 -14.91 -13.97
C THR A 152 -12.62 -16.35 -13.47
N GLN A 153 -12.47 -17.33 -14.35
CA GLN A 153 -12.70 -18.75 -14.05
C GLN A 153 -11.43 -19.57 -14.22
N ALA A 154 -11.30 -20.60 -13.40
CA ALA A 154 -10.23 -21.56 -13.50
C ALA A 154 -10.83 -22.98 -13.46
N ARG A 155 -10.83 -23.68 -14.58
CA ARG A 155 -11.32 -25.03 -14.68
C ARG A 155 -10.18 -26.04 -14.50
N ARG A 156 -10.35 -26.99 -13.59
CA ARG A 156 -9.34 -28.02 -13.38
C ARG A 156 -9.28 -29.03 -14.55
N GLU A 157 -8.08 -29.28 -15.05
CA GLU A 157 -7.77 -30.26 -16.09
C GLU A 157 -6.53 -31.09 -15.67
N GLY A 158 -6.78 -32.19 -14.96
CA GLY A 158 -5.71 -33.02 -14.40
C GLY A 158 -4.84 -32.25 -13.43
N GLU A 159 -3.55 -32.14 -13.76
CA GLU A 159 -2.54 -31.45 -12.93
C GLU A 159 -2.44 -29.93 -13.22
N HIS A 160 -3.42 -29.35 -13.90
CA HIS A 160 -3.45 -27.93 -14.21
C HIS A 160 -4.85 -27.33 -14.00
N TYR A 161 -4.88 -26.02 -13.81
CA TYR A 161 -6.07 -25.19 -13.99
C TYR A 161 -5.94 -24.41 -15.30
N VAL A 162 -7.01 -24.37 -16.07
CA VAL A 162 -7.12 -23.52 -17.26
C VAL A 162 -7.83 -22.23 -16.83
N LEU A 163 -7.05 -21.16 -16.71
CA LEU A 163 -7.51 -19.85 -16.23
C LEU A 163 -7.91 -18.97 -17.41
N THR A 164 -9.12 -18.42 -17.35
CA THR A 164 -9.67 -17.50 -18.37
C THR A 164 -10.39 -16.34 -17.71
N GLY A 165 -10.10 -15.11 -18.16
CA GLY A 165 -10.73 -13.89 -17.65
C GLY A 165 -9.84 -12.67 -17.77
N GLN A 166 -10.21 -11.62 -17.02
CA GLN A 166 -9.45 -10.38 -17.01
C GLN A 166 -9.53 -9.69 -15.64
N LYS A 167 -8.48 -8.95 -15.31
CA LYS A 167 -8.41 -8.15 -14.09
C LYS A 167 -8.04 -6.71 -14.44
N THR A 168 -8.47 -5.76 -13.62
CA THR A 168 -8.20 -4.34 -13.85
C THR A 168 -7.76 -3.64 -12.57
N PHE A 169 -7.07 -2.50 -12.71
CA PHE A 169 -6.54 -1.69 -11.62
C PHE A 169 -5.52 -2.44 -10.73
N ILE A 170 -4.72 -3.31 -11.32
CA ILE A 170 -3.78 -4.14 -10.57
C ILE A 170 -2.47 -3.40 -10.35
N THR A 171 -2.22 -3.03 -9.11
CA THR A 171 -0.97 -2.41 -8.65
C THR A 171 0.19 -3.39 -8.80
N ASN A 172 1.35 -2.92 -9.23
CA ASN A 172 2.51 -3.72 -9.67
C ASN A 172 2.23 -4.61 -10.88
N GLY A 173 1.03 -4.57 -11.48
CA GLY A 173 0.60 -5.53 -12.50
C GLY A 173 1.44 -5.52 -13.77
N HIS A 174 2.06 -4.38 -14.11
CA HIS A 174 2.96 -4.28 -15.25
C HIS A 174 4.36 -4.84 -14.92
N ASN A 175 4.87 -4.58 -13.73
CA ASN A 175 6.18 -5.02 -13.27
C ASN A 175 6.19 -6.43 -12.67
N ALA A 176 5.04 -6.96 -12.23
CA ALA A 176 4.94 -8.23 -11.53
C ALA A 176 5.53 -9.41 -12.31
N ASP A 177 6.27 -10.26 -11.60
CA ASP A 177 6.75 -11.57 -12.07
C ASP A 177 5.78 -12.68 -11.67
N LEU A 178 5.03 -12.45 -10.58
CA LEU A 178 3.99 -13.34 -10.11
C LEU A 178 2.77 -12.55 -9.65
N VAL A 179 1.59 -13.10 -9.90
CA VAL A 179 0.30 -12.51 -9.54
C VAL A 179 -0.53 -13.55 -8.79
N VAL A 180 -0.98 -13.21 -7.58
CA VAL A 180 -2.01 -13.97 -6.89
C VAL A 180 -3.35 -13.59 -7.48
N VAL A 181 -4.01 -14.49 -8.19
CA VAL A 181 -5.25 -14.24 -8.93
C VAL A 181 -6.44 -14.87 -8.21
N ALA A 182 -7.41 -14.06 -7.81
CA ALA A 182 -8.71 -14.54 -7.35
C ALA A 182 -9.56 -14.96 -8.56
N CYS A 183 -10.03 -16.21 -8.57
CA CYS A 183 -10.81 -16.77 -9.67
C CYS A 183 -11.89 -17.74 -9.17
N LYS A 184 -12.88 -18.02 -9.99
CA LYS A 184 -13.92 -19.03 -9.71
C LYS A 184 -13.44 -20.40 -10.18
N THR A 185 -13.28 -21.33 -9.27
CA THR A 185 -13.13 -22.78 -9.58
C THR A 185 -14.50 -23.46 -9.62
N ASP A 186 -15.47 -22.94 -8.87
CA ASP A 186 -16.87 -23.35 -8.95
C ASP A 186 -17.79 -22.11 -9.00
N PRO A 187 -18.23 -21.67 -10.19
CA PRO A 187 -19.10 -20.51 -10.34
C PRO A 187 -20.46 -20.63 -9.65
N ALA A 188 -20.97 -21.86 -9.42
CA ALA A 188 -22.28 -22.08 -8.81
C ALA A 188 -22.28 -21.82 -7.29
N GLN A 189 -21.11 -21.82 -6.66
CA GLN A 189 -20.97 -21.70 -5.20
C GLN A 189 -20.76 -20.24 -4.70
N GLY A 190 -21.00 -19.24 -5.52
CA GLY A 190 -20.85 -17.85 -5.06
C GLY A 190 -19.47 -17.55 -4.46
N ALA A 191 -19.41 -17.02 -3.25
CA ALA A 191 -18.15 -16.76 -2.54
C ALA A 191 -17.34 -18.04 -2.25
N HIS A 192 -18.00 -19.16 -1.95
CA HIS A 192 -17.35 -20.44 -1.67
C HIS A 192 -16.75 -21.11 -2.91
N GLY A 193 -17.01 -20.60 -4.11
CA GLY A 193 -16.37 -21.07 -5.34
C GLY A 193 -15.12 -20.28 -5.72
N VAL A 194 -14.66 -19.35 -4.88
CA VAL A 194 -13.44 -18.54 -5.14
C VAL A 194 -12.21 -19.29 -4.68
N SER A 195 -11.20 -19.36 -5.55
CA SER A 195 -9.85 -19.89 -5.25
C SER A 195 -8.79 -18.86 -5.56
N LEU A 196 -7.57 -19.04 -5.04
CA LEU A 196 -6.42 -18.21 -5.32
C LEU A 196 -5.37 -19.02 -6.08
N LEU A 197 -4.98 -18.56 -7.25
CA LEU A 197 -3.93 -19.17 -8.08
C LEU A 197 -2.74 -18.23 -8.23
N VAL A 198 -1.52 -18.75 -8.17
CA VAL A 198 -0.31 -18.00 -8.51
C VAL A 198 -0.04 -18.16 -10.00
N VAL A 199 -0.07 -17.04 -10.73
CA VAL A 199 0.27 -16.98 -12.16
C VAL A 199 1.63 -16.30 -12.29
N GLU A 200 2.59 -16.96 -12.93
CA GLU A 200 3.90 -16.37 -13.24
C GLU A 200 3.88 -15.67 -14.58
N ARG A 201 4.76 -14.67 -14.71
CA ARG A 201 4.84 -13.72 -15.83
C ARG A 201 4.87 -14.37 -17.21
N ASP A 202 5.60 -15.48 -17.33
CA ASP A 202 5.92 -16.09 -18.63
C ASP A 202 4.99 -17.26 -18.98
N MET A 203 3.92 -17.48 -18.21
CA MET A 203 2.93 -18.51 -18.55
C MET A 203 2.22 -18.15 -19.85
N PRO A 204 2.18 -19.08 -20.85
CA PRO A 204 1.51 -18.85 -22.13
C PRO A 204 0.03 -18.48 -21.93
N GLY A 205 -0.44 -17.47 -22.67
CA GLY A 205 -1.80 -16.96 -22.56
C GLY A 205 -1.99 -15.86 -21.49
N PHE A 206 -1.00 -15.63 -20.62
CA PHE A 206 -1.02 -14.49 -19.70
C PHE A 206 -0.42 -13.26 -20.38
N THR A 207 -1.21 -12.20 -20.48
CA THR A 207 -0.76 -10.93 -21.06
C THR A 207 -1.12 -9.76 -20.15
N ARG A 208 -0.29 -8.73 -20.21
CA ARG A 208 -0.49 -7.46 -19.47
C ARG A 208 -0.90 -6.40 -20.46
N GLY A 209 -1.94 -5.69 -20.13
CA GLY A 209 -2.40 -4.54 -20.86
C GLY A 209 -1.51 -3.31 -20.64
N ARG A 210 -2.02 -2.18 -21.05
CA ARG A 210 -1.34 -0.90 -20.85
C ARG A 210 -1.22 -0.56 -19.38
N ASN A 211 -0.19 0.22 -19.01
CA ASN A 211 -0.14 0.93 -17.75
C ASN A 211 -1.23 2.03 -17.76
N LEU A 212 -2.13 2.00 -16.78
CA LEU A 212 -3.32 2.86 -16.77
C LEU A 212 -2.96 4.29 -16.35
N ARG A 213 -3.53 5.28 -17.04
CA ARG A 213 -3.41 6.69 -16.64
C ARG A 213 -4.32 6.97 -15.46
N LYS A 214 -3.75 7.54 -14.40
CA LYS A 214 -4.43 7.81 -13.12
C LYS A 214 -4.41 9.31 -12.82
N ILE A 215 -5.22 9.74 -11.86
CA ILE A 215 -5.23 11.11 -11.34
C ILE A 215 -3.95 11.40 -10.54
N GLY A 216 -3.45 10.40 -9.80
CA GLY A 216 -2.24 10.48 -8.97
C GLY A 216 -1.52 9.14 -8.93
N GLN A 217 -0.47 9.05 -8.08
CA GLN A 217 0.39 7.88 -7.94
C GLN A 217 0.93 7.41 -9.31
N HIS A 218 1.38 8.34 -10.14
CA HIS A 218 1.76 8.03 -11.51
C HIS A 218 2.95 7.06 -11.58
N ALA A 219 3.92 7.18 -10.66
CA ALA A 219 5.07 6.29 -10.58
C ALA A 219 4.72 4.86 -10.18
N GLN A 220 3.58 4.62 -9.53
CA GLN A 220 3.12 3.28 -9.22
C GLN A 220 2.43 2.68 -10.45
N ASP A 221 2.96 1.61 -11.02
CA ASP A 221 2.32 0.96 -12.14
C ASP A 221 0.97 0.34 -11.73
N THR A 222 0.03 0.42 -12.65
CA THR A 222 -1.32 -0.12 -12.47
C THR A 222 -1.81 -0.63 -13.81
N ALA A 223 -2.04 -1.93 -13.93
CA ALA A 223 -2.29 -2.56 -15.21
C ALA A 223 -3.64 -3.31 -15.28
N GLU A 224 -4.05 -3.55 -16.52
CA GLU A 224 -5.02 -4.58 -16.87
C GLU A 224 -4.27 -5.88 -17.10
N LEU A 225 -4.84 -7.01 -16.67
CA LEU A 225 -4.29 -8.35 -16.84
C LEU A 225 -5.30 -9.23 -17.58
N PHE A 226 -4.83 -9.98 -18.57
CA PHE A 226 -5.67 -10.85 -19.39
C PHE A 226 -5.16 -12.28 -19.31
N PHE A 227 -6.09 -13.20 -19.17
CA PHE A 227 -5.84 -14.64 -19.06
C PHE A 227 -6.63 -15.34 -20.17
N ASP A 228 -5.90 -15.80 -21.20
CA ASP A 228 -6.49 -16.56 -22.32
C ASP A 228 -6.02 -18.00 -22.22
N GLN A 229 -6.86 -18.86 -21.63
CA GLN A 229 -6.58 -20.28 -21.44
C GLN A 229 -5.24 -20.58 -20.78
N VAL A 230 -4.83 -19.75 -19.79
CA VAL A 230 -3.54 -19.92 -19.10
C VAL A 230 -3.53 -21.24 -18.33
N ARG A 231 -2.56 -22.11 -18.66
CA ARG A 231 -2.38 -23.39 -17.96
C ARG A 231 -1.52 -23.18 -16.70
N VAL A 232 -2.20 -23.10 -15.58
CA VAL A 232 -1.57 -22.90 -14.25
C VAL A 232 -1.41 -24.26 -13.58
N PRO A 233 -0.21 -24.68 -13.15
CA PRO A 233 -0.02 -25.93 -12.43
C PRO A 233 -0.90 -26.03 -11.18
N ALA A 234 -1.45 -27.19 -10.88
CA ALA A 234 -2.28 -27.40 -9.69
C ALA A 234 -1.49 -27.15 -8.37
N SER A 235 -0.17 -27.26 -8.42
CA SER A 235 0.73 -26.89 -7.31
C SER A 235 0.75 -25.39 -7.01
N HIS A 236 0.29 -24.54 -7.92
CA HIS A 236 0.17 -23.08 -7.76
C HIS A 236 -1.14 -22.63 -7.11
N LEU A 237 -2.03 -23.57 -6.72
CA LEU A 237 -3.18 -23.26 -5.89
C LEU A 237 -2.71 -22.91 -4.48
N LEU A 238 -3.17 -21.78 -3.96
CA LEU A 238 -2.94 -21.37 -2.59
C LEU A 238 -3.99 -21.97 -1.65
N GLY A 239 -3.57 -22.84 -0.77
CA GLY A 239 -4.43 -23.57 0.15
C GLY A 239 -5.36 -24.55 -0.57
N ASP A 240 -6.63 -24.57 -0.16
CA ASP A 240 -7.65 -25.47 -0.68
C ASP A 240 -8.56 -24.77 -1.73
N GLU A 241 -9.04 -25.56 -2.68
CA GLU A 241 -9.99 -25.10 -3.69
C GLU A 241 -11.29 -24.60 -3.03
N GLY A 242 -11.80 -23.46 -3.47
CA GLY A 242 -13.02 -22.84 -2.91
C GLY A 242 -12.79 -22.05 -1.61
N GLN A 243 -11.58 -22.04 -1.01
CA GLN A 243 -11.29 -21.31 0.22
C GLN A 243 -10.72 -19.90 -0.02
N GLY A 244 -10.50 -19.51 -1.26
CA GLY A 244 -9.84 -18.23 -1.60
C GLY A 244 -10.54 -17.00 -1.02
N PHE A 245 -11.86 -16.97 -1.01
CA PHE A 245 -12.60 -15.84 -0.41
C PHE A 245 -12.35 -15.73 1.10
N LYS A 246 -12.31 -16.84 1.80
CA LYS A 246 -11.98 -16.88 3.23
C LYS A 246 -10.57 -16.35 3.49
N TYR A 247 -9.59 -16.78 2.68
CA TYR A 247 -8.21 -16.30 2.80
C TYR A 247 -8.09 -14.80 2.56
N LEU A 248 -8.82 -14.26 1.56
CA LEU A 248 -8.90 -12.82 1.33
C LEU A 248 -9.44 -12.09 2.57
N MET A 249 -10.58 -12.54 3.11
CA MET A 249 -11.20 -11.89 4.27
C MET A 249 -10.29 -11.90 5.52
N GLN A 250 -9.52 -12.96 5.74
CA GLN A 250 -8.56 -13.08 6.86
C GLN A 250 -7.41 -12.07 6.77
N LYS A 251 -6.99 -11.68 5.57
CA LYS A 251 -5.86 -10.75 5.37
C LYS A 251 -6.27 -9.29 5.27
N LEU A 252 -7.55 -8.99 5.00
CA LEU A 252 -8.03 -7.62 4.84
C LEU A 252 -7.76 -6.71 6.04
N ALA A 253 -7.75 -7.24 7.28
CA ALA A 253 -7.45 -6.43 8.45
C ALA A 253 -6.03 -5.86 8.39
N GLN A 254 -5.03 -6.69 8.04
CA GLN A 254 -3.64 -6.27 7.85
C GLN A 254 -3.49 -5.30 6.68
N GLU A 255 -4.17 -5.57 5.56
CA GLU A 255 -4.14 -4.69 4.38
C GLU A 255 -4.68 -3.29 4.69
N ARG A 256 -5.81 -3.20 5.41
CA ARG A 256 -6.41 -1.94 5.85
C ARG A 256 -5.55 -1.20 6.88
N LEU A 257 -4.89 -1.93 7.78
CA LEU A 257 -3.94 -1.37 8.72
C LEU A 257 -2.75 -0.73 7.98
N LEU A 258 -2.19 -1.40 6.97
CA LEU A 258 -1.13 -0.84 6.13
C LEU A 258 -1.54 0.52 5.53
N ILE A 259 -2.77 0.63 5.01
CA ILE A 259 -3.27 1.90 4.47
C ILE A 259 -3.35 2.97 5.56
N SER A 260 -3.77 2.60 6.77
CA SER A 260 -3.79 3.53 7.92
C SER A 260 -2.39 4.07 8.22
N VAL A 261 -1.37 3.20 8.23
CA VAL A 261 0.04 3.56 8.45
C VAL A 261 0.54 4.52 7.36
N GLN A 262 0.29 4.19 6.10
CA GLN A 262 0.71 5.03 4.97
C GLN A 262 0.02 6.40 4.95
N CYS A 263 -1.29 6.44 5.19
CA CYS A 263 -2.05 7.68 5.23
C CYS A 263 -1.57 8.58 6.38
N GLN A 264 -1.30 8.00 7.57
CA GLN A 264 -0.81 8.74 8.73
C GLN A 264 0.56 9.37 8.45
N ALA A 265 1.53 8.59 7.94
CA ALA A 265 2.87 9.08 7.64
C ALA A 265 2.86 10.19 6.57
N ARG A 266 2.01 10.04 5.55
CA ARG A 266 1.85 11.07 4.50
C ARG A 266 1.17 12.33 5.01
N ALA A 267 0.20 12.22 5.91
CA ALA A 267 -0.44 13.38 6.53
C ALA A 267 0.56 14.20 7.36
N GLU A 268 1.42 13.53 8.13
CA GLU A 268 2.52 14.15 8.87
C GLU A 268 3.48 14.89 7.92
N ALA A 269 3.95 14.22 6.87
CA ALA A 269 4.85 14.81 5.89
C ALA A 269 4.26 16.05 5.20
N VAL A 270 3.00 16.00 4.80
CA VAL A 270 2.29 17.12 4.17
C VAL A 270 2.20 18.32 5.12
N LEU A 271 1.92 18.08 6.40
CA LEU A 271 1.90 19.15 7.38
C LEU A 271 3.29 19.79 7.54
N ASP A 272 4.35 18.98 7.63
CA ASP A 272 5.73 19.47 7.79
C ASP A 272 6.16 20.33 6.58
N TRP A 273 5.90 19.88 5.36
CA TRP A 273 6.19 20.66 4.14
C TRP A 273 5.42 21.98 4.14
N THR A 274 4.19 21.95 4.61
CA THR A 274 3.34 23.16 4.67
C THR A 274 3.84 24.13 5.73
N VAL A 275 4.24 23.65 6.91
CA VAL A 275 4.84 24.49 7.95
C VAL A 275 6.11 25.17 7.45
N ALA A 276 7.01 24.43 6.80
CA ALA A 276 8.22 24.99 6.19
C ALA A 276 7.88 26.08 5.17
N TYR A 277 6.93 25.80 4.27
CA TYR A 277 6.50 26.75 3.24
C TYR A 277 5.93 28.05 3.82
N VAL A 278 4.99 27.97 4.77
CA VAL A 278 4.34 29.18 5.33
C VAL A 278 5.28 30.01 6.20
N GLN A 279 6.34 29.43 6.74
CA GLN A 279 7.40 30.13 7.48
C GLN A 279 8.29 30.99 6.56
N GLU A 280 8.50 30.55 5.32
CA GLU A 280 9.33 31.27 4.34
C GLU A 280 8.50 32.23 3.47
N ARG A 281 7.31 31.83 3.04
CA ARG A 281 6.46 32.58 2.14
C ARG A 281 5.93 33.85 2.78
N ARG A 282 6.07 34.98 2.08
CA ARG A 282 5.57 36.29 2.52
C ARG A 282 4.47 36.82 1.61
N ALA A 283 3.47 37.45 2.22
CA ALA A 283 2.41 38.21 1.59
C ALA A 283 2.00 39.35 2.51
N PHE A 284 1.57 40.46 1.97
CA PHE A 284 1.13 41.65 2.75
C PHE A 284 2.17 42.06 3.83
N ARG A 285 3.46 41.99 3.49
CA ARG A 285 4.64 42.38 4.31
C ARG A 285 4.92 41.49 5.53
N GLN A 286 4.23 40.36 5.69
CA GLN A 286 4.45 39.39 6.77
C GLN A 286 4.53 37.95 6.22
N ARG A 287 4.97 36.99 7.04
CA ARG A 287 4.98 35.58 6.66
C ARG A 287 3.55 35.04 6.63
N LEU A 288 3.28 34.03 5.79
CA LEU A 288 1.98 33.35 5.85
C LEU A 288 1.71 32.72 7.23
N ALA A 289 2.76 32.28 7.92
CA ALA A 289 2.69 31.77 9.28
C ALA A 289 2.20 32.79 10.33
N ASP A 290 2.29 34.10 10.05
CA ASP A 290 1.89 35.14 10.99
C ASP A 290 0.39 35.47 10.95
N PHE A 291 -0.31 35.02 9.89
CA PHE A 291 -1.76 35.20 9.77
C PHE A 291 -2.53 34.27 10.73
N GLN A 292 -3.50 34.79 11.45
CA GLN A 292 -4.28 34.06 12.42
C GLN A 292 -4.98 32.83 11.81
N ASN A 293 -5.59 32.98 10.61
CA ASN A 293 -6.27 31.89 9.92
C ASN A 293 -5.30 30.72 9.58
N THR A 294 -4.09 31.04 9.10
CA THR A 294 -3.05 30.02 8.84
C THR A 294 -2.68 29.27 10.10
N ARG A 295 -2.45 30.01 11.20
CA ARG A 295 -2.10 29.41 12.50
C ARG A 295 -3.19 28.50 13.02
N PHE A 296 -4.46 28.89 12.92
CA PHE A 296 -5.58 28.09 13.39
C PHE A 296 -5.77 26.82 12.56
N LYS A 297 -5.66 26.91 11.22
CA LYS A 297 -5.69 25.73 10.35
C LYS A 297 -4.59 24.74 10.70
N LEU A 298 -3.35 25.19 10.78
CA LEU A 298 -2.21 24.31 11.10
C LEU A 298 -2.34 23.69 12.50
N ALA A 299 -2.82 24.43 13.48
CA ALA A 299 -3.05 23.92 14.84
C ALA A 299 -4.13 22.82 14.85
N GLN A 300 -5.24 23.02 14.13
CA GLN A 300 -6.29 22.00 14.00
C GLN A 300 -5.76 20.74 13.32
N LEU A 301 -5.06 20.89 12.17
CA LEU A 301 -4.48 19.75 11.46
C LEU A 301 -3.45 19.00 12.32
N ALA A 302 -2.61 19.71 13.06
CA ALA A 302 -1.64 19.10 13.98
C ALA A 302 -2.34 18.28 15.10
N ALA A 303 -3.43 18.80 15.66
CA ALA A 303 -4.21 18.06 16.67
C ALA A 303 -4.86 16.80 16.08
N ASP A 304 -5.48 16.90 14.89
CA ASP A 304 -6.11 15.77 14.21
C ASP A 304 -5.08 14.69 13.83
N ILE A 305 -3.91 15.09 13.33
CA ILE A 305 -2.81 14.18 12.99
C ILE A 305 -2.27 13.48 14.24
N ALA A 306 -2.13 14.22 15.37
CA ALA A 306 -1.70 13.63 16.63
C ALA A 306 -2.71 12.59 17.17
N ALA A 307 -4.01 12.85 17.06
CA ALA A 307 -5.06 11.88 17.38
C ALA A 307 -5.01 10.66 16.45
N GLY A 308 -4.83 10.90 15.15
CA GLY A 308 -4.64 9.83 14.16
C GLY A 308 -3.42 8.96 14.46
N ARG A 309 -2.29 9.55 14.85
CA ARG A 309 -1.09 8.79 15.23
C ARG A 309 -1.36 7.87 16.42
N ALA A 310 -2.01 8.37 17.47
CA ALA A 310 -2.36 7.55 18.62
C ALA A 310 -3.27 6.39 18.24
N PHE A 311 -4.27 6.63 17.39
CA PHE A 311 -5.17 5.60 16.90
C PHE A 311 -4.43 4.57 16.00
N CYS A 312 -3.55 5.03 15.11
CA CYS A 312 -2.73 4.15 14.28
C CYS A 312 -1.85 3.23 15.13
N ASP A 313 -1.15 3.77 16.13
CA ASP A 313 -0.28 3.02 17.02
C ASP A 313 -1.07 1.99 17.86
N GLN A 314 -2.29 2.33 18.29
CA GLN A 314 -3.18 1.38 18.95
C GLN A 314 -3.56 0.22 18.02
N LEU A 315 -3.91 0.49 16.76
CA LEU A 315 -4.24 -0.56 15.79
C LEU A 315 -3.05 -1.46 15.48
N ILE A 316 -1.85 -0.89 15.37
CA ILE A 316 -0.61 -1.65 15.21
C ILE A 316 -0.41 -2.58 16.41
N ALA A 317 -0.53 -2.06 17.64
CA ALA A 317 -0.38 -2.86 18.86
C ALA A 317 -1.39 -4.00 18.93
N GLN A 318 -2.66 -3.75 18.58
CA GLN A 318 -3.70 -4.77 18.50
C GLN A 318 -3.36 -5.83 17.46
N HIS A 319 -2.84 -5.43 16.28
CA HIS A 319 -2.46 -6.38 15.24
C HIS A 319 -1.32 -7.30 15.67
N LEU A 320 -0.27 -6.73 16.27
CA LEU A 320 0.87 -7.50 16.78
C LEU A 320 0.47 -8.49 17.90
N ALA A 321 -0.54 -8.11 18.70
CA ALA A 321 -1.12 -8.99 19.72
C ALA A 321 -2.13 -10.01 19.16
N GLY A 322 -2.38 -10.04 17.85
CA GLY A 322 -3.36 -10.91 17.21
C GLY A 322 -4.82 -10.53 17.47
N GLY A 323 -5.08 -9.32 17.99
CA GLY A 323 -6.41 -8.86 18.41
C GLY A 323 -7.08 -7.85 17.47
N LEU A 324 -6.46 -7.46 16.36
CA LEU A 324 -7.06 -6.54 15.40
C LEU A 324 -8.14 -7.26 14.58
N ASP A 325 -9.40 -6.87 14.79
CA ASP A 325 -10.53 -7.38 14.02
C ASP A 325 -10.83 -6.57 12.76
N ALA A 326 -11.81 -7.04 11.99
CA ALA A 326 -12.23 -6.41 10.73
C ALA A 326 -12.84 -5.01 10.96
N VAL A 327 -13.51 -4.79 12.10
CA VAL A 327 -14.18 -3.52 12.44
C VAL A 327 -13.16 -2.47 12.82
N GLY A 328 -12.22 -2.79 13.70
CA GLY A 328 -11.12 -1.91 14.08
C GLY A 328 -10.26 -1.51 12.88
N ALA A 329 -9.93 -2.48 12.01
CA ALA A 329 -9.19 -2.21 10.78
C ALA A 329 -9.98 -1.32 9.79
N ALA A 330 -11.29 -1.53 9.67
CA ALA A 330 -12.15 -0.70 8.83
C ALA A 330 -12.28 0.73 9.37
N ALA A 331 -12.47 0.90 10.68
CA ALA A 331 -12.52 2.20 11.33
C ALA A 331 -11.18 2.95 11.16
N GLY A 332 -10.05 2.26 11.32
CA GLY A 332 -8.73 2.84 11.12
C GLY A 332 -8.52 3.31 9.68
N LYS A 333 -8.82 2.46 8.69
CA LYS A 333 -8.71 2.81 7.27
C LYS A 333 -9.61 4.00 6.90
N LEU A 334 -10.85 3.99 7.37
CA LEU A 334 -11.79 5.10 7.18
C LEU A 334 -11.22 6.41 7.73
N TRP A 335 -10.83 6.41 9.00
CA TRP A 335 -10.32 7.60 9.67
C TRP A 335 -9.10 8.18 8.95
N HIS A 336 -8.08 7.37 8.71
CA HIS A 336 -6.81 7.85 8.18
C HIS A 336 -6.89 8.27 6.71
N SER A 337 -7.68 7.60 5.89
CA SER A 337 -7.86 8.00 4.50
C SER A 337 -8.65 9.31 4.36
N GLU A 338 -9.65 9.55 5.21
CA GLU A 338 -10.38 10.84 5.25
C GLU A 338 -9.51 11.95 5.84
N LEU A 339 -8.73 11.66 6.89
CA LEU A 339 -7.76 12.60 7.47
C LEU A 339 -6.75 13.07 6.42
N LEU A 340 -6.10 12.15 5.71
CA LEU A 340 -5.14 12.49 4.66
C LEU A 340 -5.77 13.36 3.58
N GLY A 341 -6.99 13.02 3.14
CA GLY A 341 -7.71 13.85 2.16
C GLY A 341 -7.94 15.28 2.63
N ARG A 342 -8.36 15.47 3.89
CA ARG A 342 -8.55 16.79 4.49
C ARG A 342 -7.23 17.55 4.67
N VAL A 343 -6.19 16.87 5.15
CA VAL A 343 -4.86 17.47 5.35
C VAL A 343 -4.28 17.97 4.03
N THR A 344 -4.33 17.16 2.98
CA THR A 344 -3.80 17.56 1.67
C THR A 344 -4.57 18.72 1.06
N ASP A 345 -5.89 18.76 1.20
CA ASP A 345 -6.73 19.85 0.68
C ASP A 345 -6.46 21.19 1.40
N GLU A 346 -6.50 21.17 2.72
CA GLU A 346 -6.26 22.37 3.53
C GLU A 346 -4.83 22.90 3.40
N CYS A 347 -3.85 21.99 3.30
CA CYS A 347 -2.46 22.37 3.10
C CYS A 347 -2.22 22.92 1.70
N LEU A 348 -2.75 22.31 0.65
CA LEU A 348 -2.64 22.80 -0.72
C LEU A 348 -3.16 24.24 -0.83
N GLN A 349 -4.28 24.56 -0.18
CA GLN A 349 -4.84 25.91 -0.15
C GLN A 349 -3.85 26.95 0.40
N LEU A 350 -3.00 26.58 1.38
CA LEU A 350 -1.99 27.48 1.95
C LEU A 350 -0.83 27.77 1.00
N PHE A 351 -0.58 26.91 -0.01
CA PHE A 351 0.40 27.18 -1.06
C PHE A 351 -0.12 28.19 -2.11
N GLY A 352 -1.43 28.42 -2.17
CA GLY A 352 -2.03 29.28 -3.18
C GLY A 352 -1.77 28.77 -4.60
N GLY A 353 -1.44 29.64 -5.54
CA GLY A 353 -1.17 29.25 -6.93
C GLY A 353 -0.03 28.22 -7.09
N TYR A 354 0.95 28.25 -6.21
CA TYR A 354 2.02 27.23 -6.21
C TYR A 354 1.53 25.84 -5.81
N GLY A 355 0.46 25.72 -5.01
CA GLY A 355 -0.16 24.45 -4.69
C GLY A 355 -0.81 23.76 -5.88
N TYR A 356 -1.09 24.49 -6.96
CA TYR A 356 -1.68 23.94 -8.19
C TYR A 356 -0.63 23.57 -9.26
N MET A 357 0.64 23.80 -8.97
CA MET A 357 1.75 23.50 -9.87
C MET A 357 2.33 22.13 -9.58
N ALA A 358 2.47 21.28 -10.61
CA ALA A 358 2.91 19.90 -10.49
C ALA A 358 4.34 19.74 -9.92
N GLU A 359 5.17 20.77 -10.02
CA GLU A 359 6.52 20.81 -9.47
C GLU A 359 6.55 20.86 -7.93
N TYR A 360 5.44 21.27 -7.31
CA TYR A 360 5.34 21.30 -5.84
C TYR A 360 4.83 19.98 -5.30
N PRO A 361 5.48 19.41 -4.28
CA PRO A 361 5.11 18.09 -3.73
C PRO A 361 3.68 18.05 -3.19
N ILE A 362 3.13 19.18 -2.77
CA ILE A 362 1.77 19.28 -2.26
C ILE A 362 0.70 18.99 -3.35
N ALA A 363 0.94 19.41 -4.58
CA ALA A 363 0.04 19.13 -5.71
C ALA A 363 -0.05 17.62 -5.97
N ARG A 364 1.10 16.95 -5.99
CA ARG A 364 1.15 15.49 -6.11
C ARG A 364 0.49 14.80 -4.92
N ALA A 365 0.81 15.21 -3.68
CA ALA A 365 0.22 14.63 -2.49
C ALA A 365 -1.32 14.72 -2.47
N TYR A 366 -1.88 15.82 -2.95
CA TYR A 366 -3.32 16.01 -3.09
C TYR A 366 -3.94 15.01 -4.08
N ALA A 367 -3.34 14.86 -5.27
CA ALA A 367 -3.80 13.92 -6.28
C ALA A 367 -3.67 12.47 -5.79
N ASP A 368 -2.54 12.12 -5.17
CA ASP A 368 -2.24 10.79 -4.65
C ASP A 368 -3.15 10.37 -3.49
N ALA A 369 -3.55 11.32 -2.65
CA ALA A 369 -4.42 11.04 -1.51
C ALA A 369 -5.82 10.55 -1.94
N ARG A 370 -6.27 10.89 -3.16
CA ARG A 370 -7.65 10.63 -3.56
C ARG A 370 -8.00 9.15 -3.63
N ILE A 371 -7.05 8.30 -4.02
CA ILE A 371 -7.28 6.85 -4.17
C ILE A 371 -7.44 6.13 -2.83
N GLU A 372 -6.89 6.68 -1.73
CA GLU A 372 -6.92 6.06 -0.41
C GLU A 372 -8.35 5.80 0.11
N ARG A 373 -9.31 6.57 -0.35
CA ARG A 373 -10.73 6.41 -0.03
C ARG A 373 -11.47 5.42 -0.95
N ILE A 374 -10.78 4.83 -1.92
CA ILE A 374 -11.38 3.98 -2.96
C ILE A 374 -10.90 2.53 -2.84
N TYR A 375 -9.57 2.29 -2.92
CA TYR A 375 -9.04 0.93 -2.94
C TYR A 375 -9.07 0.24 -1.56
N ALA A 376 -8.84 -1.08 -1.52
CA ALA A 376 -8.94 -1.95 -0.34
C ALA A 376 -10.28 -1.81 0.43
N GLY A 377 -11.35 -1.50 -0.31
CA GLY A 377 -12.68 -1.17 0.19
C GLY A 377 -12.90 0.33 0.34
N THR A 378 -13.93 0.85 -0.31
CA THR A 378 -14.26 2.29 -0.30
C THR A 378 -14.61 2.78 1.11
N SER A 379 -14.61 4.12 1.31
CA SER A 379 -15.09 4.71 2.58
C SER A 379 -16.49 4.23 2.93
N GLU A 380 -17.36 4.02 1.94
CA GLU A 380 -18.73 3.51 2.13
C GLU A 380 -18.71 2.07 2.65
N ILE A 381 -17.87 1.18 2.08
CA ILE A 381 -17.69 -0.20 2.57
C ILE A 381 -17.13 -0.20 3.99
N MET A 382 -16.19 0.69 4.31
CA MET A 382 -15.68 0.80 5.69
C MET A 382 -16.76 1.23 6.66
N LYS A 383 -17.60 2.22 6.29
CA LYS A 383 -18.75 2.66 7.08
C LYS A 383 -19.77 1.54 7.27
N GLU A 384 -20.06 0.77 6.22
CA GLU A 384 -20.99 -0.36 6.30
C GLU A 384 -20.50 -1.45 7.30
N ILE A 385 -19.22 -1.78 7.28
CA ILE A 385 -18.64 -2.75 8.23
C ILE A 385 -18.79 -2.26 9.67
N VAL A 386 -18.46 -1.00 9.94
CA VAL A 386 -18.59 -0.41 11.28
C VAL A 386 -20.06 -0.28 11.69
N ALA A 387 -20.95 0.11 10.77
CA ALA A 387 -22.36 0.29 11.06
C ALA A 387 -23.06 -1.03 11.43
N ARG A 388 -22.76 -2.12 10.71
CA ARG A 388 -23.29 -3.46 11.03
C ARG A 388 -22.88 -3.89 12.45
N ASP A 389 -21.62 -3.72 12.81
CA ASP A 389 -21.19 -4.07 14.17
C ASP A 389 -21.89 -3.24 15.24
N LEU A 390 -22.21 -1.99 14.98
CA LEU A 390 -22.92 -1.11 15.90
C LEU A 390 -24.42 -1.45 16.05
N LEU A 391 -25.05 -1.89 14.95
CA LEU A 391 -26.51 -2.05 14.86
C LEU A 391 -26.98 -3.50 15.04
N ASP A 392 -26.13 -4.49 14.73
CA ASP A 392 -26.46 -5.90 14.74
C ASP A 392 -25.99 -6.61 16.04
N ARG A 393 -25.61 -5.84 17.07
CA ARG A 393 -25.24 -6.34 18.41
C ARG A 393 -26.44 -6.75 19.24
#